data_e33efac0450baf6d8fac6e96a50fc218
#
_entry.id   e33efac0450baf6d8fac6e96a50fc218
#
_cell.length_a   1.000
_cell.length_b   1.000
_cell.length_c   1.000
_cell.angle_alpha   90.00
_cell.angle_beta   90.00
_cell.angle_gamma   90.00
#
_symmetry.space_group_name_H-M   'P 1'
#
loop_
_entity.id
_entity.type
_entity.pdbx_description
1 polymer ?
#
loop_
_entity_poly.entity_id
_entity_poly.type
_entity_poly.pdbx_seq_one_letter_code
_entity_poly.pdbx_strand_id
1 'polypeptide(L)'
;FTLPAVDQVSNTGPGGFARHHSRVRQLPEFDRELPVSALADEITTPGEGQIRALFTGAGNPVLSTPNGRQLDTALESLDFMVSLDPYLNETTRHADIILPPTSPLEHDHYDLAFHMNAMRNTARYNPPLFERAEGCLHDWEIFSALGERIATRLGLEPKPAQPPHALIDAGLRAGPYSEARGSEHALTLEKLKQHPSGIALGP
;
A
#
# COMPACT_ATOMS: atom_id res chain seq x y z
N PHE A 1 -14.30 18.55 -2.63
CA PHE A 1 -13.32 17.52 -3.03
C PHE A 1 -12.50 18.06 -4.20
N THR A 2 -11.19 17.96 -4.13
CA THR A 2 -10.30 18.36 -5.21
C THR A 2 -10.23 17.27 -6.28
N LEU A 3 -10.03 17.66 -7.54
CA LEU A 3 -9.79 16.71 -8.61
C LEU A 3 -8.36 16.17 -8.49
N PRO A 4 -8.14 14.85 -8.46
CA PRO A 4 -6.79 14.32 -8.38
C PRO A 4 -5.99 14.67 -9.64
N ALA A 5 -4.75 15.10 -9.46
CA ALA A 5 -3.86 15.44 -10.56
C ALA A 5 -3.37 14.21 -11.33
N VAL A 6 -3.35 13.06 -10.68
CA VAL A 6 -3.02 11.77 -11.28
C VAL A 6 -4.30 11.07 -11.66
N ASP A 7 -4.41 10.62 -12.91
CA ASP A 7 -5.51 9.74 -13.28
C ASP A 7 -5.38 8.43 -12.49
N GLN A 8 -6.43 8.08 -11.76
CA GLN A 8 -6.41 6.88 -10.96
C GLN A 8 -6.36 5.66 -11.88
N VAL A 9 -5.22 5.05 -11.92
CA VAL A 9 -5.02 3.73 -12.54
C VAL A 9 -5.80 2.65 -11.78
N SER A 10 -6.34 3.02 -10.62
CA SER A 10 -7.00 2.10 -9.72
C SER A 10 -8.51 2.33 -9.68
N ASN A 11 -9.24 1.28 -9.85
CA ASN A 11 -10.55 1.11 -9.25
C ASN A 11 -11.70 2.01 -9.72
N THR A 12 -11.81 2.25 -11.00
CA THR A 12 -13.02 2.87 -11.57
C THR A 12 -14.18 1.86 -11.77
N GLY A 13 -13.99 0.61 -11.36
CA GLY A 13 -15.07 -0.37 -11.36
C GLY A 13 -15.98 -0.21 -10.15
N PRO A 14 -17.19 -0.77 -10.17
CA PRO A 14 -18.03 -0.87 -8.99
C PRO A 14 -17.24 -1.54 -7.87
N GLY A 15 -17.16 -0.94 -6.70
CA GLY A 15 -16.45 -1.48 -5.54
C GLY A 15 -16.89 -2.91 -5.24
N GLY A 16 -15.98 -3.72 -4.72
CA GLY A 16 -16.31 -5.07 -4.30
C GLY A 16 -17.01 -5.04 -2.95
N PHE A 17 -18.32 -5.27 -2.93
CA PHE A 17 -19.10 -5.32 -1.70
C PHE A 17 -19.79 -6.67 -1.58
N ALA A 18 -19.57 -7.37 -0.47
CA ALA A 18 -20.21 -8.63 -0.12
C ALA A 18 -20.11 -9.75 -1.19
N ARG A 19 -19.10 -9.71 -2.07
CA ARG A 19 -18.81 -10.80 -3.01
C ARG A 19 -18.19 -12.01 -2.30
N HIS A 20 -17.43 -11.71 -1.27
CA HIS A 20 -16.78 -12.68 -0.39
C HIS A 20 -17.18 -12.41 1.06
N HIS A 21 -17.13 -13.45 1.87
CA HIS A 21 -17.41 -13.37 3.30
C HIS A 21 -16.28 -14.05 4.07
N SER A 22 -15.99 -13.56 5.26
CA SER A 22 -15.07 -14.23 6.17
C SER A 22 -15.60 -15.63 6.49
N ARG A 23 -14.70 -16.61 6.59
CA ARG A 23 -15.07 -18.03 6.73
C ARG A 23 -15.81 -18.33 8.02
N VAL A 24 -15.34 -17.81 9.14
CA VAL A 24 -15.87 -18.14 10.48
C VAL A 24 -17.10 -17.29 10.82
N ARG A 25 -16.99 -15.96 10.69
CA ARG A 25 -18.05 -15.05 11.13
C ARG A 25 -19.01 -14.62 10.03
N GLN A 26 -18.77 -15.03 8.78
CA GLN A 26 -19.57 -14.63 7.62
C GLN A 26 -19.73 -13.12 7.46
N LEU A 27 -18.69 -12.36 7.86
CA LEU A 27 -18.67 -10.91 7.66
C LEU A 27 -18.43 -10.60 6.19
N PRO A 28 -19.21 -9.68 5.61
CA PRO A 28 -19.08 -9.35 4.20
C PRO A 28 -17.81 -8.57 3.90
N GLU A 29 -17.31 -8.77 2.70
CA GLU A 29 -16.28 -7.94 2.08
C GLU A 29 -16.79 -6.50 1.91
N PHE A 30 -15.92 -5.55 2.16
CA PHE A 30 -16.09 -4.13 1.86
C PHE A 30 -14.94 -3.65 0.99
N ASP A 31 -15.24 -3.28 -0.23
CA ASP A 31 -14.28 -2.80 -1.23
C ASP A 31 -13.01 -3.67 -1.37
N ARG A 32 -13.23 -4.99 -1.49
CA ARG A 32 -12.19 -6.04 -1.63
C ARG A 32 -11.41 -6.36 -0.36
N GLU A 33 -11.80 -5.83 0.76
CA GLU A 33 -11.19 -6.10 2.05
C GLU A 33 -12.17 -6.84 2.97
N LEU A 34 -11.67 -7.79 3.72
CA LEU A 34 -12.44 -8.41 4.80
C LEU A 34 -12.19 -7.65 6.11
N PRO A 35 -13.21 -7.53 6.97
CA PRO A 35 -13.04 -6.84 8.24
C PRO A 35 -11.94 -7.48 9.09
N VAL A 36 -10.95 -6.69 9.50
CA VAL A 36 -9.83 -7.16 10.33
C VAL A 36 -10.30 -7.74 11.68
N SER A 37 -11.49 -7.37 12.15
CA SER A 37 -12.11 -7.94 13.36
C SER A 37 -12.41 -9.44 13.25
N ALA A 38 -12.39 -10.02 12.03
CA ALA A 38 -12.52 -11.46 11.82
C ALA A 38 -11.16 -12.21 11.87
N LEU A 39 -10.03 -11.49 11.76
CA LEU A 39 -8.73 -12.09 11.52
C LEU A 39 -8.34 -13.11 12.61
N ALA A 40 -8.53 -12.76 13.88
CA ALA A 40 -8.20 -13.68 14.98
C ALA A 40 -9.00 -14.98 14.92
N ASP A 41 -10.30 -14.92 14.58
CA ASP A 41 -11.14 -16.09 14.44
C ASP A 41 -10.73 -16.93 13.21
N GLU A 42 -10.34 -16.30 12.12
CA GLU A 42 -9.85 -16.96 10.90
C GLU A 42 -8.51 -17.70 11.13
N ILE A 43 -7.68 -17.20 12.03
CA ILE A 43 -6.42 -17.84 12.44
C ILE A 43 -6.70 -19.02 13.38
N THR A 44 -7.53 -18.81 14.42
CA THR A 44 -7.66 -19.77 15.53
C THR A 44 -8.68 -20.87 15.29
N THR A 45 -9.63 -20.69 14.36
CA THR A 45 -10.66 -21.70 14.10
C THR A 45 -10.18 -22.72 13.06
N PRO A 46 -10.00 -24.00 13.43
CA PRO A 46 -9.56 -25.05 12.49
C PRO A 46 -10.56 -25.25 11.34
N GLY A 47 -10.06 -25.74 10.22
CA GLY A 47 -10.86 -26.14 9.06
C GLY A 47 -10.28 -25.71 7.74
N GLU A 48 -10.95 -26.10 6.65
CA GLU A 48 -10.55 -25.69 5.30
C GLU A 48 -10.54 -24.16 5.18
N GLY A 49 -9.47 -23.60 4.57
CA GLY A 49 -9.29 -22.16 4.43
C GLY A 49 -8.85 -21.42 5.70
N GLN A 50 -8.46 -22.14 6.77
CA GLN A 50 -7.85 -21.51 7.95
C GLN A 50 -6.61 -20.72 7.57
N ILE A 51 -6.47 -19.51 8.11
CA ILE A 51 -5.25 -18.71 7.95
C ILE A 51 -4.15 -19.30 8.81
N ARG A 52 -3.10 -19.81 8.17
CA ARG A 52 -1.94 -20.42 8.81
C ARG A 52 -0.66 -19.64 8.61
N ALA A 53 -0.65 -18.73 7.64
CA ALA A 53 0.47 -17.82 7.40
C ALA A 53 -0.05 -16.38 7.22
N LEU A 54 0.72 -15.41 7.69
CA LEU A 54 0.36 -14.00 7.60
C LEU A 54 1.55 -13.19 7.07
N PHE A 55 1.25 -12.24 6.20
CA PHE A 55 2.17 -11.19 5.80
C PHE A 55 1.59 -9.84 6.22
N THR A 56 2.33 -9.06 7.02
CA THR A 56 1.94 -7.70 7.38
C THR A 56 2.85 -6.68 6.70
N GLY A 57 2.26 -5.65 6.13
CA GLY A 57 3.00 -4.53 5.53
C GLY A 57 2.64 -3.24 6.23
N ALA A 58 3.56 -2.65 6.92
CA ALA A 58 3.43 -1.43 7.71
C ALA A 58 2.20 -1.40 8.63
N GLY A 59 2.37 -1.18 9.87
CA GLY A 59 1.24 -1.08 10.81
C GLY A 59 1.32 -2.08 11.96
N ASN A 60 0.55 -1.77 12.99
CA ASN A 60 0.52 -2.54 14.24
C ASN A 60 -0.92 -2.96 14.57
N PRO A 61 -1.47 -3.97 13.85
CA PRO A 61 -2.86 -4.39 14.05
C PRO A 61 -3.17 -4.86 15.47
N VAL A 62 -2.23 -5.38 16.23
CA VAL A 62 -2.45 -5.70 17.66
C VAL A 62 -2.87 -4.49 18.46
N LEU A 63 -2.33 -3.30 18.16
CA LEU A 63 -2.74 -2.05 18.82
C LEU A 63 -3.90 -1.33 18.11
N SER A 64 -3.95 -1.37 16.78
CA SER A 64 -4.84 -0.51 16.00
C SER A 64 -6.19 -1.15 15.64
N THR A 65 -6.37 -2.45 15.90
CA THR A 65 -7.62 -3.15 15.54
C THR A 65 -8.45 -3.50 16.78
N PRO A 66 -9.77 -3.73 16.60
CA PRO A 66 -10.63 -4.18 17.68
C PRO A 66 -10.14 -5.49 18.30
N ASN A 67 -10.18 -5.57 19.65
CA ASN A 67 -9.80 -6.76 20.41
C ASN A 67 -8.35 -7.22 20.17
N GLY A 68 -7.42 -6.29 20.24
CA GLY A 68 -5.99 -6.57 20.03
C GLY A 68 -5.42 -7.71 20.86
N ARG A 69 -5.94 -7.92 22.09
CA ARG A 69 -5.50 -9.05 22.94
C ARG A 69 -5.83 -10.41 22.29
N GLN A 70 -7.01 -10.54 21.68
CA GLN A 70 -7.38 -11.77 20.99
C GLN A 70 -6.48 -11.98 19.76
N LEU A 71 -6.22 -10.91 19.00
CA LEU A 71 -5.33 -10.97 17.85
C LEU A 71 -3.90 -11.32 18.26
N ASP A 72 -3.39 -10.72 19.34
CA ASP A 72 -2.07 -11.01 19.91
C ASP A 72 -1.89 -12.51 20.17
N THR A 73 -2.86 -13.12 20.87
CA THR A 73 -2.86 -14.56 21.12
C THR A 73 -3.01 -15.39 19.85
N ALA A 74 -3.82 -14.93 18.89
CA ALA A 74 -4.02 -15.64 17.63
C ALA A 74 -2.74 -15.71 16.79
N LEU A 75 -1.96 -14.62 16.76
CA LEU A 75 -0.71 -14.56 16.00
C LEU A 75 0.31 -15.60 16.47
N GLU A 76 0.32 -15.98 17.76
CA GLU A 76 1.18 -17.03 18.31
C GLU A 76 0.91 -18.42 17.70
N SER A 77 -0.27 -18.62 17.13
CA SER A 77 -0.70 -19.90 16.55
C SER A 77 -0.46 -20.02 15.04
N LEU A 78 0.09 -19.00 14.41
CA LEU A 78 0.46 -19.05 13.00
C LEU A 78 1.62 -20.01 12.76
N ASP A 79 1.61 -20.69 11.63
CA ASP A 79 2.74 -21.55 11.21
C ASP A 79 3.91 -20.71 10.69
N PHE A 80 3.63 -19.54 10.14
CA PHE A 80 4.64 -18.64 9.57
C PHE A 80 4.13 -17.20 9.47
N MET A 81 4.94 -16.26 9.89
CA MET A 81 4.62 -14.83 9.78
C MET A 81 5.80 -14.01 9.26
N VAL A 82 5.52 -13.14 8.30
CA VAL A 82 6.49 -12.15 7.80
C VAL A 82 5.95 -10.76 8.03
N SER A 83 6.77 -9.87 8.55
CA SER A 83 6.42 -8.47 8.74
C SER A 83 7.36 -7.56 7.95
N LEU A 84 6.79 -6.68 7.14
CA LEU A 84 7.47 -5.58 6.49
C LEU A 84 7.29 -4.33 7.37
N ASP A 85 8.23 -4.07 8.24
CA ASP A 85 8.15 -2.99 9.21
C ASP A 85 9.57 -2.63 9.72
N PRO A 86 9.91 -1.35 9.87
CA PRO A 86 11.19 -0.93 10.45
C PRO A 86 11.25 -1.10 11.98
N TYR A 87 10.12 -1.37 12.63
CA TYR A 87 10.03 -1.42 14.08
C TYR A 87 9.69 -2.82 14.59
N LEU A 88 10.29 -3.17 15.74
CA LEU A 88 9.82 -4.28 16.55
C LEU A 88 8.73 -3.77 17.49
N ASN A 89 7.49 -4.21 17.25
CA ASN A 89 6.29 -3.77 17.95
C ASN A 89 5.43 -4.97 18.38
N GLU A 90 4.22 -4.72 18.92
CA GLU A 90 3.33 -5.76 19.45
C GLU A 90 2.90 -6.76 18.38
N THR A 91 2.86 -6.36 17.13
CA THR A 91 2.53 -7.25 16.02
C THR A 91 3.76 -7.96 15.47
N THR A 92 4.82 -7.20 15.16
CA THR A 92 6.00 -7.75 14.48
C THR A 92 6.82 -8.69 15.36
N ARG A 93 6.66 -8.64 16.69
CA ARG A 93 7.29 -9.59 17.62
C ARG A 93 6.88 -11.05 17.39
N HIS A 94 5.74 -11.29 16.70
CA HIS A 94 5.26 -12.62 16.35
C HIS A 94 5.82 -13.11 15.00
N ALA A 95 6.48 -12.23 14.24
CA ALA A 95 6.98 -12.59 12.93
C ALA A 95 8.24 -13.46 13.02
N ASP A 96 8.29 -14.51 12.20
CA ASP A 96 9.49 -15.33 11.99
C ASP A 96 10.56 -14.54 11.23
N ILE A 97 10.13 -13.63 10.35
CA ILE A 97 11.02 -12.77 9.57
C ILE A 97 10.47 -11.35 9.58
N ILE A 98 11.34 -10.41 9.92
CA ILE A 98 11.08 -8.97 9.78
C ILE A 98 11.95 -8.44 8.64
N LEU A 99 11.34 -7.76 7.68
CA LEU A 99 11.98 -7.14 6.54
C LEU A 99 11.86 -5.61 6.71
N PRO A 100 12.86 -4.94 7.26
CA PRO A 100 12.81 -3.50 7.43
C PRO A 100 12.99 -2.78 6.07
N PRO A 101 12.00 -2.01 5.62
CA PRO A 101 12.15 -1.16 4.44
C PRO A 101 12.92 0.10 4.79
N THR A 102 13.27 0.87 3.75
CA THR A 102 13.81 2.22 3.93
C THR A 102 12.84 3.13 4.71
N SER A 103 13.42 4.08 5.43
CA SER A 103 12.67 5.12 6.14
C SER A 103 11.84 5.97 5.16
N PRO A 104 10.69 6.52 5.57
CA PRO A 104 9.94 7.50 4.79
C PRO A 104 10.75 8.74 4.36
N LEU A 105 11.88 9.02 5.00
CA LEU A 105 12.77 10.12 4.63
C LEU A 105 13.80 9.75 3.57
N GLU A 106 13.95 8.46 3.26
CA GLU A 106 14.89 7.93 2.27
C GLU A 106 14.22 7.60 0.92
N HIS A 107 12.92 7.82 0.79
CA HIS A 107 12.21 7.67 -0.48
C HIS A 107 11.37 8.92 -0.81
N ASP A 108 11.02 9.03 -2.08
CA ASP A 108 10.15 10.10 -2.56
C ASP A 108 8.68 9.90 -2.15
N HIS A 109 7.92 10.98 -2.18
CA HIS A 109 6.50 10.94 -1.86
C HIS A 109 5.67 11.81 -2.80
N TYR A 110 4.57 11.24 -3.29
CA TYR A 110 3.47 11.94 -3.95
C TYR A 110 2.16 11.41 -3.36
N ASP A 111 1.33 12.31 -2.82
CA ASP A 111 0.08 11.91 -2.19
C ASP A 111 -0.99 11.60 -3.24
N LEU A 112 -1.29 10.31 -3.39
CA LEU A 112 -2.34 9.82 -4.28
C LEU A 112 -3.70 9.66 -3.57
N ALA A 113 -3.67 9.28 -2.29
CA ALA A 113 -4.87 8.81 -1.60
C ALA A 113 -5.61 9.94 -0.87
N PHE A 114 -4.88 10.75 -0.12
CA PHE A 114 -5.50 11.73 0.79
C PHE A 114 -5.59 13.13 0.22
N HIS A 115 -4.89 13.41 -0.86
CA HIS A 115 -4.91 14.74 -1.47
C HIS A 115 -6.31 15.17 -1.91
N MET A 116 -7.18 14.22 -2.29
CA MET A 116 -8.58 14.51 -2.62
C MET A 116 -9.36 15.17 -1.48
N ASN A 117 -8.88 15.05 -0.24
CA ASN A 117 -9.47 15.69 0.94
C ASN A 117 -8.84 17.07 1.25
N ALA A 118 -7.87 17.52 0.46
CA ALA A 118 -7.23 18.80 0.67
C ALA A 118 -8.19 19.96 0.37
N MET A 119 -8.06 21.06 1.13
CA MET A 119 -8.87 22.27 0.92
C MET A 119 -8.45 23.04 -0.34
N ARG A 120 -7.25 22.82 -0.82
CA ARG A 120 -6.71 23.45 -2.02
C ARG A 120 -6.27 22.39 -3.02
N ASN A 121 -6.64 22.60 -4.26
CA ASN A 121 -6.20 21.73 -5.33
C ASN A 121 -4.76 22.06 -5.73
N THR A 122 -3.85 21.21 -5.36
CA THR A 122 -2.41 21.37 -5.61
C THR A 122 -1.79 20.04 -6.03
N ALA A 123 -0.69 20.09 -6.75
CA ALA A 123 0.15 18.93 -6.98
C ALA A 123 1.54 19.18 -6.42
N ARG A 124 2.07 18.27 -5.63
CA ARG A 124 3.39 18.38 -5.03
C ARG A 124 4.11 17.04 -4.99
N TYR A 125 5.36 17.07 -5.39
CA TYR A 125 6.29 15.97 -5.25
C TYR A 125 7.36 16.33 -4.21
N ASN A 126 7.64 15.41 -3.30
CA ASN A 126 8.68 15.55 -2.30
C ASN A 126 9.79 14.56 -2.64
N PRO A 127 10.99 15.01 -2.97
CA PRO A 127 12.14 14.12 -3.13
C PRO A 127 12.56 13.54 -1.78
N PRO A 128 13.34 12.44 -1.76
CA PRO A 128 13.91 11.93 -0.52
C PRO A 128 14.79 13.00 0.14
N LEU A 129 14.78 13.03 1.46
CA LEU A 129 15.60 13.95 2.27
C LEU A 129 16.98 13.35 2.51
N PHE A 130 17.08 12.04 2.66
CA PHE A 130 18.31 11.32 2.88
C PHE A 130 18.57 10.32 1.75
N GLU A 131 19.82 10.04 1.49
CA GLU A 131 20.22 8.96 0.61
C GLU A 131 19.90 7.61 1.27
N ARG A 132 19.45 6.66 0.46
CA ARG A 132 19.19 5.29 0.91
C ARG A 132 20.47 4.62 1.39
N ALA A 133 20.45 4.00 2.56
CA ALA A 133 21.56 3.23 3.07
C ALA A 133 21.86 2.03 2.13
N GLU A 134 23.12 1.69 2.01
CA GLU A 134 23.57 0.56 1.17
C GLU A 134 22.92 -0.75 1.63
N GLY A 135 22.40 -1.52 0.68
CA GLY A 135 21.75 -2.79 0.95
C GLY A 135 20.29 -2.70 1.43
N CYS A 136 19.77 -1.51 1.75
CA CYS A 136 18.38 -1.33 2.09
C CYS A 136 17.51 -1.31 0.83
N LEU A 137 16.31 -1.88 0.93
CA LEU A 137 15.30 -1.88 -0.13
C LEU A 137 14.10 -1.02 0.28
N HIS A 138 13.48 -0.38 -0.71
CA HIS A 138 12.17 0.20 -0.52
C HIS A 138 11.11 -0.91 -0.39
N ASP A 139 10.01 -0.64 0.27
CA ASP A 139 8.91 -1.58 0.44
C ASP A 139 8.40 -2.14 -0.90
N TRP A 140 8.23 -1.32 -1.92
CA TRP A 140 7.81 -1.76 -3.24
C TRP A 140 8.83 -2.71 -3.93
N GLU A 141 10.14 -2.54 -3.68
CA GLU A 141 11.19 -3.43 -4.17
C GLU A 141 11.11 -4.80 -3.48
N ILE A 142 10.87 -4.79 -2.16
CA ILE A 142 10.68 -6.02 -1.38
C ILE A 142 9.45 -6.78 -1.86
N PHE A 143 8.30 -6.11 -2.03
CA PHE A 143 7.08 -6.73 -2.57
C PHE A 143 7.28 -7.29 -3.96
N SER A 144 8.00 -6.56 -4.83
CA SER A 144 8.31 -7.01 -6.19
C SER A 144 9.15 -8.27 -6.18
N ALA A 145 10.23 -8.28 -5.41
CA ALA A 145 11.12 -9.42 -5.30
C ALA A 145 10.43 -10.67 -4.72
N LEU A 146 9.53 -10.49 -3.74
CA LEU A 146 8.71 -11.58 -3.22
C LEU A 146 7.70 -12.07 -4.24
N GLY A 147 7.02 -11.14 -4.92
CA GLY A 147 6.04 -11.46 -5.95
C GLY A 147 6.64 -12.26 -7.11
N GLU A 148 7.82 -11.88 -7.58
CA GLU A 148 8.55 -12.61 -8.63
C GLU A 148 8.89 -14.05 -8.21
N ARG A 149 9.38 -14.23 -6.97
CA ARG A 149 9.72 -15.55 -6.45
C ARG A 149 8.48 -16.44 -6.27
N ILE A 150 7.39 -15.86 -5.77
CA ILE A 150 6.13 -16.58 -5.61
C ILE A 150 5.56 -16.96 -6.97
N ALA A 151 5.50 -16.03 -7.93
CA ALA A 151 5.02 -16.30 -9.28
C ALA A 151 5.81 -17.44 -9.93
N THR A 152 7.15 -17.39 -9.87
CA THR A 152 8.02 -18.44 -10.39
C THR A 152 7.73 -19.80 -9.76
N ARG A 153 7.54 -19.86 -8.45
CA ARG A 153 7.20 -21.11 -7.75
C ARG A 153 5.83 -21.67 -8.11
N LEU A 154 4.89 -20.80 -8.44
CA LEU A 154 3.54 -21.18 -8.89
C LEU A 154 3.47 -21.47 -10.39
N GLY A 155 4.59 -21.38 -11.12
CA GLY A 155 4.62 -21.56 -12.57
C GLY A 155 3.95 -20.42 -13.35
N LEU A 156 3.82 -19.24 -12.73
CA LEU A 156 3.29 -18.03 -13.34
C LEU A 156 4.46 -17.18 -13.88
N GLU A 157 4.20 -16.42 -14.95
CA GLU A 157 5.16 -15.44 -15.42
C GLU A 157 5.24 -14.25 -14.43
N PRO A 158 6.44 -13.94 -13.92
CA PRO A 158 6.63 -12.75 -13.10
C PRO A 158 6.34 -11.49 -13.91
N LYS A 159 5.59 -10.57 -13.33
CA LYS A 159 5.39 -9.24 -13.93
C LYS A 159 6.44 -8.29 -13.34
N PRO A 160 7.25 -7.64 -14.19
CA PRO A 160 8.22 -6.67 -13.69
C PRO A 160 7.49 -5.51 -13.02
N ALA A 161 7.92 -5.15 -11.83
CA ALA A 161 7.40 -3.98 -11.16
C ALA A 161 7.92 -2.71 -11.82
N GLN A 162 7.04 -1.74 -11.97
CA GLN A 162 7.44 -0.40 -12.36
C GLN A 162 7.72 0.44 -11.12
N PRO A 163 8.80 1.22 -11.11
CA PRO A 163 9.09 2.09 -9.99
C PRO A 163 7.97 3.13 -9.79
N PRO A 164 7.61 3.47 -8.54
CA PRO A 164 6.50 4.38 -8.24
C PRO A 164 6.55 5.71 -8.98
N HIS A 165 7.73 6.31 -9.12
CA HIS A 165 7.89 7.56 -9.85
C HIS A 165 7.50 7.48 -11.34
N ALA A 166 7.71 6.32 -11.98
CA ALA A 166 7.28 6.13 -13.37
C ALA A 166 5.75 6.03 -13.47
N LEU A 167 5.11 5.37 -12.51
CA LEU A 167 3.65 5.29 -12.43
C LEU A 167 3.04 6.66 -12.14
N ILE A 168 3.65 7.45 -11.27
CA ILE A 168 3.21 8.83 -10.97
C ILE A 168 3.31 9.70 -12.24
N ASP A 169 4.45 9.66 -12.96
CA ASP A 169 4.61 10.46 -14.17
C ASP A 169 3.61 10.06 -15.26
N ALA A 170 3.39 8.76 -15.45
CA ALA A 170 2.38 8.26 -16.37
C ALA A 170 0.97 8.74 -15.99
N GLY A 171 0.63 8.67 -14.70
CA GLY A 171 -0.65 9.16 -14.20
C GLY A 171 -0.83 10.68 -14.35
N LEU A 172 0.21 11.48 -14.12
CA LEU A 172 0.18 12.93 -14.34
C LEU A 172 -0.05 13.27 -15.81
N ARG A 173 0.64 12.56 -16.73
CA ARG A 173 0.51 12.76 -18.19
C ARG A 173 -0.85 12.30 -18.73
N ALA A 174 -1.53 11.39 -18.09
CA ALA A 174 -2.88 10.94 -18.45
C ALA A 174 -3.97 11.74 -17.71
N GLY A 175 -3.63 12.41 -16.62
CA GLY A 175 -4.54 13.08 -15.71
C GLY A 175 -5.18 14.35 -16.27
N PRO A 176 -6.13 14.93 -15.54
CA PRO A 176 -6.93 16.08 -16.00
C PRO A 176 -6.11 17.34 -16.24
N TYR A 177 -4.95 17.47 -15.61
CA TYR A 177 -4.06 18.63 -15.74
C TYR A 177 -2.88 18.39 -16.69
N SER A 178 -2.97 17.38 -17.53
CA SER A 178 -1.94 17.05 -18.53
C SER A 178 -2.04 17.91 -19.78
N GLU A 179 -0.93 18.02 -20.51
CA GLU A 179 -0.88 18.64 -21.82
C GLU A 179 -1.81 17.91 -22.83
N ALA A 180 -1.86 16.59 -22.77
CA ALA A 180 -2.71 15.78 -23.63
C ALA A 180 -4.20 16.11 -23.52
N ARG A 181 -4.64 16.67 -22.38
CA ARG A 181 -6.00 17.15 -22.15
C ARG A 181 -6.15 18.68 -22.32
N GLY A 182 -5.13 19.34 -22.86
CA GLY A 182 -5.15 20.78 -23.12
C GLY A 182 -5.05 21.66 -21.87
N SER A 183 -4.56 21.12 -20.76
CA SER A 183 -4.37 21.91 -19.55
C SER A 183 -3.16 22.81 -19.65
N GLU A 184 -3.32 24.08 -19.26
CA GLU A 184 -2.22 25.06 -19.13
C GLU A 184 -1.14 24.60 -18.13
N HIS A 185 -1.54 23.75 -17.17
CA HIS A 185 -0.61 23.22 -16.18
C HIS A 185 0.39 22.24 -16.78
N ALA A 186 0.01 21.48 -17.83
CA ALA A 186 0.86 20.50 -18.51
C ALA A 186 1.72 19.67 -17.51
N LEU A 187 1.04 19.06 -16.53
CA LEU A 187 1.72 18.42 -15.40
C LEU A 187 2.53 17.19 -15.83
N THR A 188 3.76 17.17 -15.35
CA THR A 188 4.67 16.02 -15.40
C THR A 188 5.43 15.93 -14.09
N LEU A 189 6.01 14.78 -13.78
CA LEU A 189 6.85 14.65 -12.59
C LEU A 189 8.05 15.57 -12.64
N GLU A 190 8.67 15.74 -13.82
CA GLU A 190 9.80 16.65 -13.99
C GLU A 190 9.42 18.11 -13.67
N LYS A 191 8.24 18.55 -14.11
CA LYS A 191 7.74 19.87 -13.78
C LYS A 191 7.52 20.05 -12.27
N LEU A 192 7.00 19.03 -11.60
CA LEU A 192 6.81 19.08 -10.15
C LEU A 192 8.15 19.15 -9.38
N LYS A 193 9.17 18.46 -9.85
CA LYS A 193 10.52 18.55 -9.26
C LYS A 193 11.11 19.96 -9.32
N GLN A 194 10.76 20.71 -10.35
CA GLN A 194 11.18 22.12 -10.49
C GLN A 194 10.37 23.08 -9.59
N HIS A 195 9.28 22.61 -8.97
CA HIS A 195 8.40 23.39 -8.12
C HIS A 195 8.28 22.78 -6.72
N PRO A 196 9.30 22.92 -5.86
CA PRO A 196 9.33 22.26 -4.55
C PRO A 196 8.21 22.67 -3.60
N SER A 197 7.62 23.85 -3.81
CA SER A 197 6.44 24.32 -3.07
C SER A 197 5.11 23.75 -3.63
N GLY A 198 5.15 22.98 -4.72
CA GLY A 198 3.98 22.52 -5.43
C GLY A 198 3.41 23.51 -6.43
N ILE A 199 2.45 23.05 -7.22
CA ILE A 199 1.73 23.83 -8.23
C ILE A 199 0.26 23.88 -7.82
N ALA A 200 -0.30 25.11 -7.72
CA ALA A 200 -1.73 25.29 -7.54
C ALA A 200 -2.47 25.00 -8.85
N LEU A 201 -3.53 24.22 -8.79
CA LEU A 201 -4.27 23.71 -9.95
C LEU A 201 -5.63 24.40 -10.14
N GLY A 202 -5.89 25.42 -9.37
CA GLY A 202 -7.16 26.17 -9.39
C GLY A 202 -8.18 25.64 -8.39
N PRO A 203 -9.37 26.20 -8.40
CA PRO A 203 -10.46 25.81 -7.49
C PRO A 203 -11.04 24.43 -7.83
#